data_0dd8971867f4ae09cd914bd305fc3d14
#
_entry.id   0dd8971867f4ae09cd914bd305fc3d14
#
_cell.length_a   1.000
_cell.length_b   1.000
_cell.length_c   1.000
_cell.angle_alpha   90.00
_cell.angle_beta   90.00
_cell.angle_gamma   90.00
#
_symmetry.space_group_name_H-M   'P 1'
#
loop_
_entity.id
_entity.type
_entity.pdbx_description
1 polymer ?
#
loop_
_entity_poly.entity_id
_entity_poly.type
_entity_poly.pdbx_seq_one_letter_code
_entity_poly.pdbx_strand_id
1 'polypeptide(L)'
;YDLICYGHIIAGGTIDEPIKRHPVDRVKMAILPGGRDAVTHYNVKERFQHFTRVQAQLETGRTHQIRIHFTYIGYPLVGDPVYVSRVKVPAGASEKLSSALRNFKRQALHASKLGLVHPRTQEEMMFEAPWSDDFVELVEVLRSENKAY
;
A
#
# COMPACT_ATOMS: atom_id res chain seq x y z
N TYR A 1 -2.66 -8.47 1.00
CA TYR A 1 -2.71 -7.09 1.49
C TYR A 1 -3.52 -6.23 0.54
N ASP A 2 -4.37 -5.37 1.09
CA ASP A 2 -5.02 -4.28 0.34
C ASP A 2 -4.34 -2.97 0.68
N LEU A 3 -4.13 -2.13 -0.33
CA LEU A 3 -3.51 -0.83 -0.14
C LEU A 3 -4.13 0.24 -1.04
N ILE A 4 -3.94 1.48 -0.66
CA ILE A 4 -4.29 2.65 -1.49
C ILE A 4 -3.02 3.46 -1.69
N CYS A 5 -2.66 3.69 -2.94
CA CYS A 5 -1.49 4.47 -3.30
C CYS A 5 -1.88 5.74 -4.08
N TYR A 6 -0.97 6.70 -4.05
CA TYR A 6 -1.04 7.86 -4.93
C TYR A 6 -0.78 7.44 -6.36
N GLY A 7 -1.46 8.08 -7.30
CA GLY A 7 -1.24 7.87 -8.72
C GLY A 7 -2.19 6.83 -9.32
N HIS A 8 -2.12 6.74 -10.64
CA HIS A 8 -3.03 5.90 -11.42
C HIS A 8 -2.24 4.77 -12.07
N ILE A 9 -2.31 3.59 -11.48
CA ILE A 9 -1.64 2.39 -12.01
C ILE A 9 -2.50 1.79 -13.12
N ILE A 10 -1.89 1.54 -14.28
CA ILE A 10 -2.59 1.01 -15.45
C ILE A 10 -2.81 -0.50 -15.34
N ALA A 11 -1.83 -1.24 -14.86
CA ALA A 11 -1.89 -2.70 -14.81
C ALA A 11 -1.12 -3.25 -13.62
N GLY A 12 -1.49 -4.46 -13.19
CA GLY A 12 -0.76 -5.19 -12.19
C GLY A 12 0.64 -5.61 -12.66
N GLY A 13 1.45 -6.11 -11.76
CA GLY A 13 2.81 -6.52 -12.08
C GLY A 13 3.53 -7.14 -10.90
N THR A 14 4.84 -7.20 -11.05
CA THR A 14 5.75 -7.74 -10.04
C THR A 14 6.87 -6.73 -9.79
N ILE A 15 7.17 -6.50 -8.52
CA ILE A 15 8.32 -5.70 -8.09
C ILE A 15 9.32 -6.68 -7.50
N ASP A 16 10.44 -6.88 -8.18
CA ASP A 16 11.53 -7.76 -7.77
C ASP A 16 12.78 -6.91 -7.59
N GLU A 17 12.90 -6.31 -6.41
CA GLU A 17 13.98 -5.36 -6.11
C GLU A 17 14.50 -5.59 -4.69
N PRO A 18 15.84 -5.63 -4.50
CA PRO A 18 16.45 -5.93 -3.22
C PRO A 18 16.24 -4.83 -2.19
N ILE A 19 15.97 -5.22 -0.95
CA ILE A 19 15.70 -4.29 0.15
C ILE A 19 16.80 -4.37 1.20
N LYS A 20 17.25 -3.19 1.63
CA LYS A 20 18.26 -3.04 2.67
C LYS A 20 17.91 -1.83 3.52
N ARG A 21 18.44 -1.79 4.76
CA ARG A 21 18.28 -0.62 5.62
C ARG A 21 18.91 0.61 4.95
N HIS A 22 18.19 1.75 4.96
CA HIS A 22 18.74 3.00 4.41
C HIS A 22 20.07 3.34 5.12
N PRO A 23 21.14 3.69 4.37
CA PRO A 23 22.46 3.88 4.96
C PRO A 23 22.57 5.10 5.87
N VAL A 24 21.73 6.09 5.69
CA VAL A 24 21.74 7.35 6.45
C VAL A 24 20.52 7.44 7.37
N ASP A 25 19.32 7.38 6.80
CA ASP A 25 18.07 7.40 7.58
C ASP A 25 17.69 5.98 7.99
N ARG A 26 18.07 5.58 9.19
CA ARG A 26 17.90 4.20 9.69
C ARG A 26 16.48 3.81 10.01
N VAL A 27 15.53 4.73 9.96
CA VAL A 27 14.09 4.46 10.06
C VAL A 27 13.54 3.90 8.75
N LYS A 28 14.18 4.25 7.63
CA LYS A 28 13.76 3.83 6.28
C LYS A 28 14.46 2.57 5.81
N MET A 29 13.80 1.87 4.91
CA MET A 29 14.42 0.89 4.03
C MET A 29 14.74 1.55 2.69
N ALA A 30 15.60 0.92 1.90
CA ALA A 30 16.00 1.43 0.59
C ALA A 30 16.18 0.29 -0.41
N ILE A 31 16.00 0.59 -1.68
CA ILE A 31 16.30 -0.32 -2.78
C ILE A 31 17.74 -0.04 -3.22
N LEU A 32 18.64 -0.92 -2.85
CA LEU A 32 20.09 -0.76 -3.11
C LEU A 32 20.74 -2.09 -3.42
N PRO A 33 21.81 -2.11 -4.24
CA PRO A 33 22.62 -3.31 -4.44
C PRO A 33 23.13 -3.87 -3.11
N GLY A 34 23.13 -5.18 -2.99
CA GLY A 34 23.52 -5.86 -1.74
C GLY A 34 22.40 -6.01 -0.73
N GLY A 35 21.20 -5.52 -1.05
CA GLY A 35 20.01 -5.78 -0.25
C GLY A 35 19.55 -7.24 -0.33
N ARG A 36 18.60 -7.60 0.52
CA ARG A 36 18.00 -8.93 0.52
C ARG A 36 16.94 -9.04 -0.56
N ASP A 37 16.86 -10.17 -1.24
CA ASP A 37 15.85 -10.41 -2.26
C ASP A 37 14.45 -10.17 -1.71
N ALA A 38 13.63 -9.45 -2.47
CA ALA A 38 12.27 -9.14 -2.09
C ALA A 38 11.38 -9.07 -3.33
N VAL A 39 10.28 -9.82 -3.31
CA VAL A 39 9.35 -9.92 -4.44
C VAL A 39 7.94 -9.63 -3.96
N THR A 40 7.32 -8.64 -4.60
CA THR A 40 5.92 -8.25 -4.40
C THR A 40 5.15 -8.38 -5.70
N HIS A 41 4.08 -9.18 -5.70
CA HIS A 41 3.13 -9.24 -6.81
C HIS A 41 1.94 -8.35 -6.50
N TYR A 42 1.38 -7.67 -7.49
CA TYR A 42 0.23 -6.82 -7.26
C TYR A 42 -0.76 -6.83 -8.42
N ASN A 43 -2.03 -6.62 -8.08
CA ASN A 43 -3.13 -6.47 -9.02
C ASN A 43 -3.90 -5.20 -8.70
N VAL A 44 -4.30 -4.48 -9.74
CA VAL A 44 -5.17 -3.31 -9.59
C VAL A 44 -6.59 -3.78 -9.33
N LYS A 45 -7.19 -3.32 -8.26
CA LYS A 45 -8.56 -3.67 -7.88
C LYS A 45 -9.57 -2.57 -8.19
N GLU A 46 -9.17 -1.32 -8.03
CA GLU A 46 -10.05 -0.19 -8.28
C GLU A 46 -9.22 1.06 -8.60
N ARG A 47 -9.61 1.77 -9.64
CA ARG A 47 -8.94 3.02 -10.03
C ARG A 47 -9.82 4.20 -9.67
N PHE A 48 -9.21 5.16 -9.00
CA PHE A 48 -9.79 6.47 -8.74
C PHE A 48 -9.08 7.49 -9.63
N GLN A 49 -9.50 8.73 -9.60
CA GLN A 49 -8.93 9.74 -10.48
C GLN A 49 -7.42 9.94 -10.25
N HIS A 50 -7.00 10.03 -8.99
CA HIS A 50 -5.62 10.28 -8.61
C HIS A 50 -5.03 9.22 -7.67
N PHE A 51 -5.72 8.11 -7.50
CA PHE A 51 -5.36 7.05 -6.57
C PHE A 51 -5.70 5.70 -7.16
N THR A 52 -5.10 4.66 -6.62
CA THR A 52 -5.38 3.28 -7.01
C THR A 52 -5.49 2.40 -5.78
N ARG A 53 -6.52 1.57 -5.72
CA ARG A 53 -6.60 0.48 -4.74
C ARG A 53 -6.01 -0.77 -5.36
N VAL A 54 -5.07 -1.36 -4.64
CA VAL A 54 -4.24 -2.46 -5.12
C VAL A 54 -4.29 -3.60 -4.12
N GLN A 55 -4.24 -4.82 -4.62
CA GLN A 55 -4.03 -6.00 -3.80
C GLN A 55 -2.62 -6.54 -4.07
N ALA A 56 -1.84 -6.74 -3.00
CA ALA A 56 -0.48 -7.21 -3.08
C ALA A 56 -0.32 -8.58 -2.41
N GLN A 57 0.52 -9.43 -3.01
CA GLN A 57 0.94 -10.72 -2.46
C GLN A 57 2.46 -10.77 -2.38
N LEU A 58 2.98 -11.28 -1.27
CA LEU A 58 4.41 -11.31 -1.01
C LEU A 58 4.97 -12.72 -1.16
N GLU A 59 6.08 -12.88 -1.87
CA GLU A 59 6.91 -14.08 -1.80
C GLU A 59 7.92 -14.01 -0.66
N THR A 60 8.21 -12.80 -0.19
CA THR A 60 9.14 -12.50 0.90
C THR A 60 8.47 -11.54 1.87
N GLY A 61 9.00 -11.40 3.07
CA GLY A 61 8.43 -10.51 4.08
C GLY A 61 9.47 -9.59 4.71
N ARG A 62 10.13 -8.76 3.90
CA ARG A 62 11.14 -7.82 4.40
C ARG A 62 10.47 -6.63 5.07
N THR A 63 11.18 -6.02 5.99
CA THR A 63 10.70 -4.82 6.71
C THR A 63 10.28 -3.73 5.73
N HIS A 64 9.08 -3.19 5.89
CA HIS A 64 8.49 -2.17 5.02
C HIS A 64 8.41 -2.57 3.54
N GLN A 65 8.40 -3.86 3.21
CA GLN A 65 8.53 -4.30 1.83
C GLN A 65 7.53 -3.66 0.87
N ILE A 66 6.24 -3.74 1.15
CA ILE A 66 5.21 -3.15 0.27
C ILE A 66 5.40 -1.64 0.18
N ARG A 67 5.67 -1.00 1.31
CA ARG A 67 5.82 0.46 1.40
C ARG A 67 6.99 0.97 0.55
N ILE A 68 8.18 0.35 0.68
CA ILE A 68 9.35 0.78 -0.10
C ILE A 68 9.24 0.35 -1.56
N HIS A 69 8.70 -0.82 -1.87
CA HIS A 69 8.50 -1.24 -3.25
C HIS A 69 7.58 -0.30 -4.01
N PHE A 70 6.43 0.10 -3.42
CA PHE A 70 5.50 1.03 -4.07
C PHE A 70 6.06 2.45 -4.16
N THR A 71 6.82 2.88 -3.16
CA THR A 71 7.54 4.16 -3.24
C THR A 71 8.56 4.15 -4.39
N TYR A 72 9.30 3.05 -4.53
CA TYR A 72 10.31 2.89 -5.57
C TYR A 72 9.73 2.98 -6.99
N ILE A 73 8.58 2.36 -7.22
CA ILE A 73 7.93 2.43 -8.54
C ILE A 73 7.14 3.73 -8.78
N GLY A 74 7.16 4.65 -7.83
CA GLY A 74 6.54 5.97 -7.98
C GLY A 74 5.10 6.07 -7.50
N TYR A 75 4.61 5.07 -6.77
CA TYR A 75 3.24 5.03 -6.26
C TYR A 75 3.20 4.82 -4.74
N PRO A 76 3.73 5.79 -3.95
CA PRO A 76 3.76 5.63 -2.50
C PRO A 76 2.37 5.50 -1.90
N LEU A 77 2.27 4.86 -0.74
CA LEU A 77 1.00 4.63 -0.06
C LEU A 77 0.47 5.92 0.57
N VAL A 78 -0.84 6.12 0.46
CA VAL A 78 -1.52 7.24 1.13
C VAL A 78 -1.28 7.13 2.64
N GLY A 79 -0.98 8.24 3.28
CA GLY A 79 -0.82 8.33 4.73
C GLY A 79 0.49 7.79 5.29
N ASP A 80 1.38 7.26 4.45
CA ASP A 80 2.65 6.70 4.92
C ASP A 80 3.53 7.78 5.57
N PRO A 81 3.77 7.70 6.90
CA PRO A 81 4.50 8.76 7.59
C PRO A 81 6.01 8.72 7.37
N VAL A 82 6.53 7.63 6.81
CA VAL A 82 7.98 7.44 6.60
C VAL A 82 8.40 7.78 5.18
N TYR A 83 7.66 7.31 4.18
CA TYR A 83 8.04 7.43 2.77
C TYR A 83 7.33 8.58 2.05
N VAL A 84 6.34 9.20 2.67
CA VAL A 84 5.63 10.36 2.13
C VAL A 84 5.90 11.55 3.05
N SER A 85 6.65 12.53 2.57
CA SER A 85 7.05 13.70 3.38
C SER A 85 5.91 14.69 3.60
N ARG A 86 4.96 14.76 2.66
CA ARG A 86 3.80 15.66 2.74
C ARG A 86 2.57 14.98 2.18
N VAL A 87 1.42 15.25 2.80
CA VAL A 87 0.12 14.85 2.25
C VAL A 87 -0.06 15.54 0.91
N LYS A 88 -0.33 14.75 -0.14
CA LYS A 88 -0.59 15.27 -1.48
C LYS A 88 -2.09 15.30 -1.71
N VAL A 89 -2.63 16.50 -1.85
CA VAL A 89 -4.05 16.70 -2.15
C VAL A 89 -4.17 17.11 -3.62
N PRO A 90 -4.92 16.36 -4.45
CA PRO A 90 -5.07 16.69 -5.86
C PRO A 90 -5.71 18.07 -6.05
N ALA A 91 -5.31 18.77 -7.12
CA ALA A 91 -5.95 20.02 -7.49
C ALA A 91 -7.43 19.79 -7.79
N GLY A 92 -8.30 20.65 -7.27
CA GLY A 92 -9.75 20.53 -7.42
C GLY A 92 -10.40 19.49 -6.51
N ALA A 93 -9.66 18.90 -5.58
CA ALA A 93 -10.22 17.97 -4.61
C ALA A 93 -11.28 18.66 -3.74
N SER A 94 -12.35 17.93 -3.42
CA SER A 94 -13.36 18.41 -2.49
C SER A 94 -12.76 18.58 -1.09
N GLU A 95 -13.43 19.38 -0.25
CA GLU A 95 -13.03 19.51 1.14
C GLU A 95 -13.11 18.16 1.87
N LYS A 96 -14.09 17.34 1.53
CA LYS A 96 -14.27 16.00 2.09
C LYS A 96 -13.05 15.11 1.78
N LEU A 97 -12.58 15.10 0.54
CA LEU A 97 -11.38 14.34 0.15
C LEU A 97 -10.12 14.92 0.81
N SER A 98 -9.96 16.23 0.77
CA SER A 98 -8.82 16.91 1.42
C SER A 98 -8.73 16.56 2.90
N SER A 99 -9.86 16.62 3.61
CA SER A 99 -9.96 16.29 5.03
C SER A 99 -9.62 14.80 5.28
N ALA A 100 -10.17 13.91 4.48
CA ALA A 100 -9.92 12.48 4.61
C ALA A 100 -8.42 12.14 4.43
N LEU A 101 -7.77 12.75 3.44
CA LEU A 101 -6.35 12.55 3.21
C LEU A 101 -5.48 13.11 4.34
N ARG A 102 -5.80 14.30 4.85
CA ARG A 102 -5.05 14.92 5.93
C ARG A 102 -5.21 14.20 7.26
N ASN A 103 -6.34 13.57 7.49
CA ASN A 103 -6.63 12.84 8.73
C ASN A 103 -6.20 11.38 8.70
N PHE A 104 -5.85 10.84 7.54
CA PHE A 104 -5.34 9.48 7.42
C PHE A 104 -3.84 9.47 7.73
N LYS A 105 -3.46 9.15 8.96
CA LYS A 105 -2.10 9.36 9.50
C LYS A 105 -1.28 8.09 9.65
N ARG A 106 -1.61 7.06 8.90
CA ARG A 106 -0.84 5.83 8.81
C ARG A 106 -0.82 5.37 7.37
N GLN A 107 0.08 4.46 7.03
CA GLN A 107 0.08 3.88 5.69
C GLN A 107 -1.26 3.18 5.41
N ALA A 108 -1.86 3.48 4.27
CA ALA A 108 -3.11 2.87 3.83
C ALA A 108 -2.83 1.44 3.33
N LEU A 109 -2.63 0.54 4.28
CA LEU A 109 -2.24 -0.84 4.06
C LEU A 109 -2.96 -1.72 5.07
N HIS A 110 -3.63 -2.76 4.57
CA HIS A 110 -4.39 -3.69 5.39
C HIS A 110 -4.06 -5.13 5.02
N ALA A 111 -3.68 -5.94 5.99
CA ALA A 111 -3.47 -7.37 5.80
C ALA A 111 -4.83 -8.07 5.79
N SER A 112 -5.40 -8.25 4.59
CA SER A 112 -6.75 -8.78 4.40
C SER A 112 -6.83 -10.29 4.53
N LYS A 113 -5.76 -11.01 4.16
CA LYS A 113 -5.71 -12.46 4.16
C LYS A 113 -4.37 -12.93 4.68
N LEU A 114 -4.40 -13.96 5.52
CA LEU A 114 -3.21 -14.62 6.02
C LEU A 114 -3.37 -16.12 5.81
N GLY A 115 -2.46 -16.71 4.99
CA GLY A 115 -2.36 -18.15 4.83
C GLY A 115 -1.26 -18.71 5.69
N LEU A 116 -1.52 -19.79 6.41
CA LEU A 116 -0.51 -20.49 7.19
C LEU A 116 -0.80 -21.97 7.28
N VAL A 117 0.22 -22.76 7.63
CA VAL A 117 0.10 -24.19 7.87
C VAL A 117 0.01 -24.42 9.37
N HIS A 118 -1.02 -25.15 9.81
CA HIS A 118 -1.17 -25.46 11.23
C HIS A 118 -0.01 -26.35 11.70
N PRO A 119 0.68 -26.02 12.80
CA PRO A 119 1.90 -26.73 13.21
C PRO A 119 1.67 -28.17 13.65
N ARG A 120 0.46 -28.54 14.07
CA ARG A 120 0.13 -29.90 14.50
C ARG A 120 -0.49 -30.75 13.40
N THR A 121 -1.50 -30.20 12.69
CA THR A 121 -2.29 -30.94 11.72
C THR A 121 -1.73 -30.86 10.31
N GLN A 122 -0.80 -29.95 10.04
CA GLN A 122 -0.25 -29.65 8.71
C GLN A 122 -1.33 -29.19 7.71
N GLU A 123 -2.50 -28.81 8.18
CA GLU A 123 -3.55 -28.27 7.34
C GLU A 123 -3.25 -26.84 6.94
N GLU A 124 -3.51 -26.50 5.68
CA GLU A 124 -3.48 -25.13 5.22
C GLU A 124 -4.65 -24.35 5.80
N MET A 125 -4.37 -23.21 6.39
CA MET A 125 -5.38 -22.34 7.01
C MET A 125 -5.33 -20.98 6.37
N MET A 126 -6.49 -20.42 6.03
CA MET A 126 -6.64 -19.08 5.50
C MET A 126 -7.49 -18.24 6.45
N PHE A 127 -6.95 -17.11 6.89
CA PHE A 127 -7.66 -16.13 7.70
C PHE A 127 -7.92 -14.88 6.90
N GLU A 128 -9.14 -14.37 6.98
CA GLU A 128 -9.53 -13.11 6.38
C GLU A 128 -9.87 -12.10 7.46
N ALA A 129 -9.44 -10.86 7.29
CA ALA A 129 -9.79 -9.76 8.16
C ALA A 129 -10.52 -8.68 7.35
N PRO A 130 -11.65 -8.19 7.84
CA PRO A 130 -12.34 -7.07 7.19
C PRO A 130 -11.47 -5.81 7.27
N TRP A 131 -11.69 -4.88 6.34
CA TRP A 131 -10.99 -3.61 6.37
C TRP A 131 -11.29 -2.87 7.68
N SER A 132 -10.28 -2.17 8.20
CA SER A 132 -10.47 -1.27 9.32
C SER A 132 -11.40 -0.11 8.94
N ASP A 133 -12.04 0.51 9.92
CA ASP A 133 -13.03 1.56 9.69
C ASP A 133 -12.43 2.75 8.94
N ASP A 134 -11.21 3.14 9.26
CA ASP A 134 -10.52 4.25 8.57
C ASP A 134 -10.22 3.92 7.11
N PHE A 135 -9.89 2.68 6.79
CA PHE A 135 -9.66 2.24 5.42
C PHE A 135 -10.97 2.25 4.62
N VAL A 136 -12.04 1.74 5.20
CA VAL A 136 -13.39 1.77 4.59
C VAL A 136 -13.80 3.20 4.29
N GLU A 137 -13.66 4.09 5.24
CA GLU A 137 -14.03 5.51 5.08
C GLU A 137 -13.23 6.17 3.95
N LEU A 138 -11.93 5.92 3.89
CA LEU A 138 -11.09 6.46 2.82
C LEU A 138 -11.54 5.97 1.44
N VAL A 139 -11.81 4.67 1.31
CA VAL A 139 -12.31 4.09 0.04
C VAL A 139 -13.64 4.70 -0.36
N GLU A 140 -14.57 4.88 0.59
CA GLU A 140 -15.88 5.48 0.32
C GLU A 140 -15.74 6.93 -0.17
N VAL A 141 -14.86 7.71 0.44
CA VAL A 141 -14.61 9.09 0.00
C VAL A 141 -14.03 9.11 -1.42
N LEU A 142 -13.07 8.25 -1.72
CA LEU A 142 -12.49 8.15 -3.05
C LEU A 142 -13.52 7.74 -4.10
N ARG A 143 -14.41 6.81 -3.78
CA ARG A 143 -15.50 6.40 -4.65
C ARG A 143 -16.48 7.53 -4.91
N SER A 144 -16.79 8.33 -3.90
CA SER A 144 -17.71 9.47 -4.05
C SER A 144 -17.13 10.54 -4.97
N GLU A 145 -15.83 10.77 -4.94
CA GLU A 145 -15.15 11.70 -5.84
C GLU A 145 -15.20 11.20 -7.30
N ASN A 146 -15.05 9.91 -7.53
CA ASN A 146 -15.13 9.33 -8.87
C ASN A 146 -16.53 9.52 -9.51
N LYS A 147 -17.59 9.48 -8.72
CA LYS A 147 -18.96 9.66 -9.21
C LYS A 147 -19.30 11.09 -9.62
N ALA A 148 -18.44 12.03 -9.26
CA ALA A 148 -18.62 13.44 -9.61
C ALA A 148 -18.14 13.78 -11.03
N TYR A 149 -17.59 12.81 -11.75
CA TYR A 149 -17.05 12.98 -13.11
C TYR A 149 -17.83 12.18 -14.15
#